data_05f78bb15afe21ffbe56acfa5c6192b4
#
_entry.id   05f78bb15afe21ffbe56acfa5c6192b4
#
_cell.length_a   1.000
_cell.length_b   1.000
_cell.length_c   1.000
_cell.angle_alpha   90.00
_cell.angle_beta   90.00
_cell.angle_gamma   90.00
#
_symmetry.space_group_name_H-M   'P 1'
#
loop_
_entity.id
_entity.type
_entity.pdbx_description
1 polymer ?
#
loop_
_entity_poly.entity_id
_entity_poly.type
_entity_poly.pdbx_seq_one_letter_code
_entity_poly.pdbx_strand_id
1 'polypeptide(L)'
;MDQSTHLTWRFLFTGQSPVNFWRQWQDFDLDNNLAVSLQATTRDLQTASQALAWFFRAVVTAPSTMRKQCINAFGVSPQAGDIWIVHGDTLSTLLGSIWAKRNGGIIAHIEAGLRSKYIFRPFPEEINRRLVSRLASLHFPQDEVARLNLVSQSVKGDVIPTHGNTLYDALEVLRDSNWGEPLPDSPFVVANIHRNENLSSTDRWECILETLCLAAQEQPVYLVMHPPTELKLKMDSAAHQRLAKAGVITLPRVTFRRFIQLINKSRYVISDGGSNQEECAYLGKPCLILREESERVEGLNESCLLSKFIPEKIHQFLASPESYARSKTIFSKTPSSIVVGGLQDAYAKRGTA
;
A
#
# COMPACT_ATOMS: atom_id res chain seq x y z
N MET A 1 14.54 4.43 8.75
CA MET A 1 15.83 3.74 9.07
C MET A 1 17.01 4.69 9.20
N ASP A 2 17.04 5.82 8.50
CA ASP A 2 18.11 6.84 8.62
C ASP A 2 18.29 7.44 10.01
N GLN A 3 17.31 7.33 10.90
CA GLN A 3 17.40 7.83 12.27
C GLN A 3 18.11 6.87 13.25
N SER A 4 18.51 5.66 12.80
CA SER A 4 19.19 4.70 13.68
C SER A 4 20.69 4.74 13.44
N THR A 5 21.44 5.22 14.41
CA THR A 5 22.91 5.30 14.38
C THR A 5 23.63 3.93 14.34
N HIS A 6 22.89 2.81 14.44
CA HIS A 6 23.47 1.48 14.63
C HIS A 6 23.06 0.44 13.59
N LEU A 7 22.13 0.74 12.67
CA LEU A 7 21.69 -0.20 11.65
C LEU A 7 22.07 0.28 10.25
N THR A 8 22.79 -0.56 9.51
CA THR A 8 22.97 -0.38 8.06
C THR A 8 21.90 -1.20 7.34
N TRP A 9 21.31 -0.63 6.30
CA TRP A 9 20.27 -1.30 5.54
C TRP A 9 20.55 -1.29 4.03
N ARG A 10 19.98 -2.26 3.35
CA ARG A 10 20.02 -2.38 1.89
C ARG A 10 18.66 -2.84 1.39
N PHE A 11 18.29 -2.45 0.19
CA PHE A 11 17.03 -2.83 -0.42
C PHE A 11 17.25 -3.87 -1.53
N LEU A 12 16.59 -5.02 -1.40
CA LEU A 12 16.63 -6.09 -2.39
C LEU A 12 15.32 -6.08 -3.17
N PHE A 13 15.35 -5.52 -4.37
CA PHE A 13 14.18 -5.48 -5.23
C PHE A 13 14.00 -6.81 -5.95
N THR A 14 12.84 -7.43 -5.79
CA THR A 14 12.54 -8.78 -6.29
C THR A 14 12.28 -8.84 -7.80
N GLY A 15 11.96 -7.69 -8.43
CA GLY A 15 11.66 -7.61 -9.86
C GLY A 15 10.18 -7.78 -10.21
N GLN A 16 9.26 -7.82 -9.25
CA GLN A 16 7.82 -7.99 -9.53
C GLN A 16 7.21 -6.79 -10.28
N SER A 17 7.55 -5.57 -9.89
CA SER A 17 7.00 -4.33 -10.45
C SER A 17 8.09 -3.26 -10.59
N PRO A 18 9.02 -3.40 -11.54
CA PRO A 18 10.19 -2.53 -11.65
C PRO A 18 9.83 -1.07 -11.96
N VAL A 19 8.85 -0.82 -12.81
CA VAL A 19 8.46 0.55 -13.19
C VAL A 19 7.88 1.31 -12.00
N ASN A 20 6.99 0.65 -11.24
CA ASN A 20 6.40 1.25 -10.05
C ASN A 20 7.42 1.47 -8.94
N PHE A 21 8.29 0.49 -8.71
CA PHE A 21 9.32 0.55 -7.68
C PHE A 21 10.24 1.76 -7.87
N TRP A 22 10.86 1.89 -9.05
CA TRP A 22 11.81 2.98 -9.29
C TRP A 22 11.15 4.37 -9.27
N ARG A 23 9.87 4.47 -9.70
CA ARG A 23 9.11 5.71 -9.57
C ARG A 23 8.91 6.11 -8.11
N GLN A 24 8.48 5.17 -7.25
CA GLN A 24 8.31 5.43 -5.82
C GLN A 24 9.65 5.69 -5.12
N TRP A 25 10.72 4.99 -5.52
CA TRP A 25 12.06 5.22 -5.00
C TRP A 25 12.50 6.68 -5.18
N GLN A 26 12.24 7.24 -6.36
CA GLN A 26 12.51 8.65 -6.67
C GLN A 26 11.61 9.62 -5.88
N ASP A 27 10.35 9.25 -5.57
CA ASP A 27 9.46 10.07 -4.77
C ASP A 27 10.01 10.40 -3.37
N PHE A 28 10.87 9.53 -2.84
CA PHE A 28 11.49 9.69 -1.51
C PHE A 28 12.96 10.13 -1.57
N ASP A 29 13.48 10.50 -2.72
CA ASP A 29 14.88 10.93 -2.94
C ASP A 29 15.92 9.96 -2.33
N LEU A 30 15.67 8.65 -2.43
CA LEU A 30 16.52 7.61 -1.86
C LEU A 30 17.77 7.37 -2.75
N ASP A 31 18.92 7.13 -2.10
CA ASP A 31 20.16 6.82 -2.79
C ASP A 31 20.05 5.49 -3.55
N ASN A 32 20.29 5.53 -4.86
CA ASN A 32 20.25 4.35 -5.72
C ASN A 32 21.27 3.27 -5.33
N ASN A 33 22.37 3.64 -4.66
CA ASN A 33 23.38 2.70 -4.16
C ASN A 33 22.86 1.81 -3.02
N LEU A 34 21.70 2.13 -2.45
CA LEU A 34 21.05 1.34 -1.40
C LEU A 34 20.17 0.21 -1.95
N ALA A 35 19.92 0.17 -3.26
CA ALA A 35 19.00 -0.81 -3.86
C ALA A 35 19.69 -1.65 -4.95
N VAL A 36 19.34 -2.93 -5.01
CA VAL A 36 19.70 -3.83 -6.09
C VAL A 36 18.49 -4.60 -6.60
N SER A 37 18.35 -4.71 -7.91
CA SER A 37 17.36 -5.60 -8.53
C SER A 37 17.94 -7.01 -8.65
N LEU A 38 17.25 -7.97 -8.03
CA LEU A 38 17.66 -9.38 -8.05
C LEU A 38 17.19 -10.12 -9.30
N GLN A 39 16.31 -9.52 -10.07
CA GLN A 39 15.85 -10.06 -11.36
C GLN A 39 15.81 -8.94 -12.40
N ALA A 40 16.30 -9.26 -13.59
CA ALA A 40 16.29 -8.35 -14.74
C ALA A 40 14.91 -8.33 -15.41
N THR A 41 13.87 -7.87 -14.69
CA THR A 41 12.55 -7.60 -15.28
C THR A 41 12.50 -6.12 -15.66
N THR A 42 12.07 -5.84 -16.89
CA THR A 42 11.98 -4.46 -17.41
C THR A 42 10.54 -3.93 -17.45
N ARG A 43 9.56 -4.78 -17.17
CA ARG A 43 8.12 -4.46 -17.19
C ARG A 43 7.42 -5.01 -15.97
N ASP A 44 6.42 -4.30 -15.50
CA ASP A 44 5.53 -4.77 -14.44
C ASP A 44 4.75 -6.02 -14.92
N LEU A 45 4.56 -6.99 -14.03
CA LEU A 45 3.80 -8.20 -14.33
C LEU A 45 2.31 -7.83 -14.45
N GLN A 46 1.69 -8.25 -15.56
CA GLN A 46 0.34 -7.86 -15.90
C GLN A 46 -0.72 -8.93 -15.57
N THR A 47 -0.30 -10.20 -15.47
CA THR A 47 -1.21 -11.32 -15.26
C THR A 47 -0.79 -12.21 -14.11
N ALA A 48 -1.76 -12.91 -13.50
CA ALA A 48 -1.49 -13.88 -12.44
C ALA A 48 -0.56 -15.00 -12.88
N SER A 49 -0.67 -15.47 -14.13
CA SER A 49 0.22 -16.50 -14.69
C SER A 49 1.66 -16.02 -14.81
N GLN A 50 1.87 -14.78 -15.25
CA GLN A 50 3.20 -14.16 -15.27
C GLN A 50 3.78 -14.04 -13.86
N ALA A 51 2.95 -13.61 -12.89
CA ALA A 51 3.37 -13.47 -11.50
C ALA A 51 3.76 -14.83 -10.89
N LEU A 52 3.00 -15.88 -11.13
CA LEU A 52 3.33 -17.23 -10.67
C LEU A 52 4.59 -17.77 -11.33
N ALA A 53 4.74 -17.66 -12.66
CA ALA A 53 5.94 -18.08 -13.37
C ALA A 53 7.19 -17.34 -12.87
N TRP A 54 7.07 -16.03 -12.66
CA TRP A 54 8.12 -15.20 -12.06
C TRP A 54 8.47 -15.69 -10.65
N PHE A 55 7.46 -15.94 -9.79
CA PHE A 55 7.65 -16.39 -8.42
C PHE A 55 8.39 -17.73 -8.35
N PHE A 56 7.95 -18.73 -9.12
CA PHE A 56 8.62 -20.04 -9.15
C PHE A 56 10.07 -19.94 -9.63
N ARG A 57 10.32 -19.14 -10.68
CA ARG A 57 11.70 -18.88 -11.15
C ARG A 57 12.55 -18.24 -10.06
N ALA A 58 12.00 -17.23 -9.37
CA ALA A 58 12.69 -16.54 -8.28
C ALA A 58 12.96 -17.44 -7.07
N VAL A 59 12.01 -18.31 -6.71
CA VAL A 59 12.18 -19.28 -5.61
C VAL A 59 13.31 -20.25 -5.90
N VAL A 60 13.49 -20.71 -7.16
CA VAL A 60 14.58 -21.63 -7.50
C VAL A 60 15.93 -20.94 -7.68
N THR A 61 15.97 -19.60 -7.72
CA THR A 61 17.24 -18.87 -7.78
C THR A 61 18.11 -19.26 -6.59
N ALA A 62 19.33 -19.75 -6.88
CA ALA A 62 20.23 -20.24 -5.85
C ALA A 62 20.67 -19.09 -4.91
N PRO A 63 20.76 -19.32 -3.60
CA PRO A 63 21.28 -18.33 -2.66
C PRO A 63 22.64 -17.76 -3.04
N SER A 64 23.50 -18.55 -3.68
CA SER A 64 24.79 -18.12 -4.21
C SER A 64 24.68 -17.03 -5.27
N THR A 65 23.68 -17.10 -6.16
CA THR A 65 23.45 -16.08 -7.19
C THR A 65 23.04 -14.76 -6.55
N MET A 66 22.08 -14.80 -5.61
CA MET A 66 21.66 -13.61 -4.86
C MET A 66 22.83 -12.99 -4.09
N ARG A 67 23.63 -13.82 -3.39
CA ARG A 67 24.83 -13.35 -2.66
C ARG A 67 25.82 -12.65 -3.60
N LYS A 68 26.10 -13.23 -4.78
CA LYS A 68 26.96 -12.56 -5.79
C LYS A 68 26.42 -11.21 -6.22
N GLN A 69 25.11 -11.10 -6.46
CA GLN A 69 24.48 -9.81 -6.81
C GLN A 69 24.62 -8.79 -5.69
N CYS A 70 24.42 -9.18 -4.43
CA CYS A 70 24.63 -8.30 -3.28
C CYS A 70 26.09 -7.86 -3.13
N ILE A 71 27.06 -8.78 -3.31
CA ILE A 71 28.49 -8.44 -3.27
C ILE A 71 28.83 -7.45 -4.37
N ASN A 72 28.34 -7.67 -5.59
CA ASN A 72 28.61 -6.77 -6.72
C ASN A 72 28.01 -5.37 -6.53
N ALA A 73 26.81 -5.29 -5.93
CA ALA A 73 26.10 -4.02 -5.74
C ALA A 73 26.51 -3.26 -4.47
N PHE A 74 26.80 -3.97 -3.39
CA PHE A 74 26.95 -3.39 -2.05
C PHE A 74 28.33 -3.68 -1.41
N GLY A 75 29.14 -4.50 -2.02
CA GLY A 75 30.41 -4.97 -1.42
C GLY A 75 30.25 -5.98 -0.29
N VAL A 76 29.00 -6.35 0.07
CA VAL A 76 28.69 -7.26 1.17
C VAL A 76 27.62 -8.29 0.76
N SER A 77 27.64 -9.46 1.38
CA SER A 77 26.59 -10.47 1.19
C SER A 77 25.74 -10.61 2.43
N PRO A 78 24.47 -11.02 2.29
CA PRO A 78 23.65 -11.40 3.44
C PRO A 78 24.29 -12.48 4.30
N GLN A 79 24.25 -12.30 5.61
CA GLN A 79 24.80 -13.20 6.61
C GLN A 79 23.70 -13.89 7.40
N ALA A 80 24.02 -15.03 8.01
CA ALA A 80 23.11 -15.65 8.96
C ALA A 80 22.84 -14.68 10.15
N GLY A 81 21.56 -14.59 10.52
CA GLY A 81 21.10 -13.68 11.57
C GLY A 81 20.88 -12.23 11.11
N ASP A 82 21.13 -11.84 9.86
CA ASP A 82 20.69 -10.55 9.36
C ASP A 82 19.17 -10.44 9.44
N ILE A 83 18.68 -9.22 9.71
CA ILE A 83 17.24 -8.99 9.78
C ILE A 83 16.72 -8.68 8.38
N TRP A 84 15.78 -9.47 7.92
CA TRP A 84 15.10 -9.32 6.64
C TRP A 84 13.72 -8.72 6.87
N ILE A 85 13.53 -7.49 6.44
CA ILE A 85 12.26 -6.81 6.57
C ILE A 85 11.43 -7.12 5.33
N VAL A 86 10.23 -7.64 5.56
CA VAL A 86 9.21 -7.89 4.52
C VAL A 86 7.93 -7.15 4.90
N HIS A 87 7.19 -6.66 3.90
CA HIS A 87 6.03 -5.81 4.13
C HIS A 87 4.79 -6.31 3.40
N GLY A 88 3.66 -6.34 4.09
CA GLY A 88 2.35 -6.67 3.53
C GLY A 88 2.21 -8.13 3.09
N ASP A 89 1.59 -8.37 1.93
CA ASP A 89 1.04 -9.67 1.54
C ASP A 89 1.31 -10.09 0.10
N THR A 90 2.19 -9.39 -0.60
CA THR A 90 2.49 -9.67 -2.00
C THR A 90 3.32 -10.96 -2.17
N LEU A 91 3.41 -11.48 -3.39
CA LEU A 91 4.33 -12.57 -3.71
C LEU A 91 5.79 -12.19 -3.42
N SER A 92 6.16 -10.92 -3.53
CA SER A 92 7.49 -10.42 -3.14
C SER A 92 7.75 -10.57 -1.64
N THR A 93 6.74 -10.34 -0.80
CA THR A 93 6.80 -10.54 0.65
C THR A 93 7.09 -12.00 1.00
N LEU A 94 6.36 -12.93 0.38
CA LEU A 94 6.58 -14.36 0.56
C LEU A 94 7.96 -14.79 0.04
N LEU A 95 8.36 -14.31 -1.13
CA LEU A 95 9.67 -14.60 -1.73
C LEU A 95 10.82 -14.12 -0.83
N GLY A 96 10.74 -12.87 -0.32
CA GLY A 96 11.72 -12.32 0.62
C GLY A 96 11.82 -13.14 1.89
N SER A 97 10.69 -13.63 2.42
CA SER A 97 10.66 -14.52 3.59
C SER A 97 11.33 -15.88 3.32
N ILE A 98 11.11 -16.46 2.14
CA ILE A 98 11.77 -17.72 1.73
C ILE A 98 13.28 -17.52 1.60
N TRP A 99 13.71 -16.43 0.98
CA TRP A 99 15.14 -16.11 0.83
C TRP A 99 15.81 -15.84 2.17
N ALA A 100 15.17 -15.10 3.06
CA ALA A 100 15.63 -14.88 4.41
C ALA A 100 15.85 -16.20 5.15
N LYS A 101 14.85 -17.09 5.12
CA LYS A 101 14.94 -18.40 5.75
C LYS A 101 16.10 -19.24 5.20
N ARG A 102 16.31 -19.23 3.87
CA ARG A 102 17.42 -19.97 3.22
C ARG A 102 18.81 -19.41 3.56
N ASN A 103 18.88 -18.13 3.95
CA ASN A 103 20.13 -17.50 4.37
C ASN A 103 20.33 -17.47 5.89
N GLY A 104 19.47 -18.14 6.66
CA GLY A 104 19.54 -18.13 8.13
C GLY A 104 19.21 -16.77 8.75
N GLY A 105 18.47 -15.92 8.03
CA GLY A 105 18.08 -14.58 8.47
C GLY A 105 16.88 -14.59 9.41
N ILE A 106 16.75 -13.52 10.18
CA ILE A 106 15.59 -13.21 11.03
C ILE A 106 14.57 -12.46 10.18
N ILE A 107 13.33 -12.93 10.15
CA ILE A 107 12.29 -12.31 9.33
C ILE A 107 11.43 -11.38 10.18
N ALA A 108 11.41 -10.10 9.80
CA ALA A 108 10.58 -9.06 10.38
C ALA A 108 9.44 -8.71 9.40
N HIS A 109 8.20 -8.98 9.78
CA HIS A 109 7.02 -8.77 8.95
C HIS A 109 6.26 -7.53 9.39
N ILE A 110 6.30 -6.48 8.57
CA ILE A 110 5.53 -5.24 8.75
C ILE A 110 4.14 -5.43 8.15
N GLU A 111 3.13 -4.81 8.76
CA GLU A 111 1.71 -5.00 8.41
C GLU A 111 1.26 -6.45 8.62
N ALA A 112 1.80 -7.09 9.66
CA ALA A 112 1.51 -8.47 9.99
C ALA A 112 0.12 -8.63 10.61
N GLY A 113 -0.53 -9.77 10.38
CA GLY A 113 -1.76 -10.14 11.08
C GLY A 113 -3.06 -9.67 10.45
N LEU A 114 -3.04 -8.90 9.37
CA LEU A 114 -4.25 -8.64 8.58
C LEU A 114 -4.84 -9.96 8.08
N ARG A 115 -6.17 -10.10 8.15
CA ARG A 115 -6.89 -11.29 7.68
C ARG A 115 -8.13 -10.92 6.93
N SER A 116 -8.37 -11.67 5.86
CA SER A 116 -9.61 -11.61 5.10
C SER A 116 -10.59 -12.66 5.59
N LYS A 117 -11.88 -12.42 5.44
CA LYS A 117 -12.96 -13.35 5.82
C LYS A 117 -12.82 -14.70 5.12
N TYR A 118 -12.32 -14.71 3.87
CA TYR A 118 -12.18 -15.91 3.05
C TYR A 118 -10.73 -16.12 2.65
N ILE A 119 -10.23 -17.36 2.76
CA ILE A 119 -8.82 -17.70 2.45
C ILE A 119 -8.45 -17.45 0.98
N PHE A 120 -9.41 -17.57 0.07
CA PHE A 120 -9.18 -17.39 -1.37
C PHE A 120 -9.68 -16.04 -1.89
N ARG A 121 -9.99 -15.08 -1.00
CA ARG A 121 -10.42 -13.73 -1.38
C ARG A 121 -9.88 -12.69 -0.40
N PRO A 122 -8.96 -11.80 -0.85
CA PRO A 122 -8.30 -11.78 -2.15
C PRO A 122 -7.30 -12.95 -2.31
N PHE A 123 -7.08 -13.37 -3.54
CA PHE A 123 -6.09 -14.39 -3.89
C PHE A 123 -4.97 -13.76 -4.72
N PRO A 124 -3.69 -14.00 -4.42
CA PRO A 124 -3.13 -14.95 -3.42
C PRO A 124 -2.82 -14.32 -2.04
N GLU A 125 -3.22 -13.08 -1.77
CA GLU A 125 -2.78 -12.24 -0.65
C GLU A 125 -3.03 -12.92 0.72
N GLU A 126 -4.22 -13.47 0.96
CA GLU A 126 -4.52 -14.09 2.26
C GLU A 126 -3.68 -15.35 2.52
N ILE A 127 -3.35 -16.10 1.47
CA ILE A 127 -2.43 -17.24 1.58
C ILE A 127 -1.03 -16.75 1.93
N ASN A 128 -0.55 -15.70 1.25
CA ASN A 128 0.76 -15.11 1.54
C ASN A 128 0.85 -14.62 2.98
N ARG A 129 -0.17 -13.89 3.47
CA ARG A 129 -0.25 -13.43 4.87
C ARG A 129 -0.05 -14.57 5.87
N ARG A 130 -0.76 -15.69 5.66
CA ARG A 130 -0.67 -16.87 6.54
C ARG A 130 0.69 -17.56 6.47
N LEU A 131 1.26 -17.68 5.29
CA LEU A 131 2.57 -18.30 5.10
C LEU A 131 3.69 -17.44 5.71
N VAL A 132 3.68 -16.14 5.44
CA VAL A 132 4.68 -15.21 5.99
C VAL A 132 4.58 -15.14 7.51
N SER A 133 3.37 -15.13 8.10
CA SER A 133 3.18 -15.15 9.55
C SER A 133 3.79 -16.40 10.22
N ARG A 134 3.86 -17.54 9.51
CA ARG A 134 4.51 -18.76 10.03
C ARG A 134 6.03 -18.74 9.89
N LEU A 135 6.56 -17.98 8.94
CA LEU A 135 8.00 -17.88 8.67
C LEU A 135 8.67 -16.79 9.50
N ALA A 136 7.94 -15.71 9.80
CA ALA A 136 8.46 -14.55 10.50
C ALA A 136 8.73 -14.84 11.98
N SER A 137 9.70 -14.13 12.53
CA SER A 137 10.09 -14.15 13.94
C SER A 137 9.79 -12.84 14.67
N LEU A 138 9.63 -11.75 13.91
CA LEU A 138 9.19 -10.45 14.41
C LEU A 138 7.95 -10.05 13.63
N HIS A 139 6.89 -9.72 14.33
CA HIS A 139 5.61 -9.35 13.75
C HIS A 139 5.23 -7.95 14.19
N PHE A 140 4.95 -7.06 13.24
CA PHE A 140 4.55 -5.69 13.47
C PHE A 140 3.11 -5.48 12.98
N PRO A 141 2.09 -5.87 13.80
CA PRO A 141 0.69 -5.59 13.48
C PRO A 141 0.36 -4.12 13.68
N GLN A 142 -0.43 -3.57 12.76
CA GLN A 142 -0.78 -2.14 12.78
C GLN A 142 -1.91 -1.80 13.75
N ASP A 143 -2.75 -2.77 14.11
CA ASP A 143 -3.91 -2.59 14.97
C ASP A 143 -4.13 -3.80 15.89
N GLU A 144 -5.08 -3.66 16.81
CA GLU A 144 -5.40 -4.69 17.80
C GLU A 144 -6.04 -5.93 17.15
N VAL A 145 -6.83 -5.77 16.08
CA VAL A 145 -7.44 -6.89 15.38
C VAL A 145 -6.36 -7.75 14.72
N ALA A 146 -5.41 -7.11 14.04
CA ALA A 146 -4.26 -7.78 13.43
C ALA A 146 -3.41 -8.49 14.50
N ARG A 147 -3.18 -7.86 15.66
CA ARG A 147 -2.48 -8.47 16.80
C ARG A 147 -3.19 -9.73 17.30
N LEU A 148 -4.48 -9.65 17.53
CA LEU A 148 -5.30 -10.79 17.99
C LEU A 148 -5.30 -11.94 16.96
N ASN A 149 -5.33 -11.64 15.67
CA ASN A 149 -5.21 -12.63 14.61
C ASN A 149 -3.90 -13.41 14.67
N LEU A 150 -2.77 -12.75 14.99
CA LEU A 150 -1.49 -13.41 15.17
C LEU A 150 -1.48 -14.30 16.42
N VAL A 151 -1.98 -13.78 17.54
CA VAL A 151 -2.08 -14.54 18.80
C VAL A 151 -2.95 -15.78 18.62
N SER A 152 -4.11 -15.66 17.96
CA SER A 152 -5.02 -16.80 17.73
C SER A 152 -4.42 -17.90 16.85
N GLN A 153 -3.45 -17.54 15.99
CA GLN A 153 -2.73 -18.48 15.14
C GLN A 153 -1.48 -19.06 15.82
N SER A 154 -1.22 -18.68 17.07
CA SER A 154 -0.05 -19.13 17.83
C SER A 154 1.26 -18.97 17.04
N VAL A 155 1.43 -17.80 16.39
CA VAL A 155 2.67 -17.52 15.64
C VAL A 155 3.87 -17.54 16.57
N LYS A 156 5.02 -17.93 16.03
CA LYS A 156 6.29 -17.94 16.79
C LYS A 156 6.92 -16.54 16.73
N GLY A 157 7.65 -16.19 17.80
CA GLY A 157 8.41 -14.95 17.89
C GLY A 157 7.66 -13.79 18.52
N ASP A 158 8.24 -12.59 18.41
CA ASP A 158 7.77 -11.40 19.09
C ASP A 158 6.67 -10.69 18.26
N VAL A 159 5.58 -10.30 18.93
CA VAL A 159 4.49 -9.52 18.34
C VAL A 159 4.54 -8.12 18.94
N ILE A 160 4.93 -7.13 18.15
CA ILE A 160 5.18 -5.75 18.56
C ILE A 160 4.18 -4.83 17.83
N PRO A 161 3.06 -4.44 18.48
CA PRO A 161 2.07 -3.56 17.86
C PRO A 161 2.66 -2.19 17.50
N THR A 162 2.39 -1.73 16.29
CA THR A 162 2.83 -0.40 15.82
C THR A 162 1.80 0.69 16.05
N HIS A 163 0.57 0.32 16.45
CA HIS A 163 -0.56 1.21 16.70
C HIS A 163 -1.00 2.06 15.49
N GLY A 164 -0.54 1.72 14.31
CA GLY A 164 -0.86 2.32 13.03
C GLY A 164 -0.01 1.73 11.91
N ASN A 165 -0.37 2.04 10.67
CA ASN A 165 0.40 1.62 9.50
C ASN A 165 1.62 2.54 9.32
N THR A 166 2.77 1.97 8.93
CA THR A 166 3.99 2.74 8.57
C THR A 166 3.78 3.70 7.39
N LEU A 167 2.66 3.58 6.67
CA LEU A 167 2.20 4.56 5.70
C LEU A 167 2.08 5.96 6.30
N TYR A 168 1.71 6.08 7.60
CA TYR A 168 1.68 7.36 8.31
C TYR A 168 2.99 8.12 8.19
N ASP A 169 4.12 7.46 8.43
CA ASP A 169 5.44 8.10 8.37
C ASP A 169 5.79 8.57 6.96
N ALA A 170 5.38 7.80 5.93
CA ALA A 170 5.54 8.21 4.54
C ALA A 170 4.71 9.46 4.20
N LEU A 171 3.47 9.54 4.72
CA LEU A 171 2.63 10.73 4.56
C LEU A 171 3.23 11.96 5.23
N GLU A 172 3.80 11.82 6.44
CA GLU A 172 4.45 12.94 7.14
C GLU A 172 5.66 13.48 6.36
N VAL A 173 6.47 12.61 5.75
CA VAL A 173 7.61 13.03 4.90
C VAL A 173 7.12 13.80 3.66
N LEU A 174 6.01 13.40 3.06
CA LEU A 174 5.52 13.99 1.80
C LEU A 174 4.58 15.18 1.99
N ARG A 175 4.02 15.35 3.19
CA ARG A 175 2.97 16.33 3.48
C ARG A 175 3.37 17.78 3.19
N ASP A 176 4.55 18.16 3.66
CA ASP A 176 5.00 19.55 3.66
C ASP A 176 5.88 19.89 2.45
N SER A 177 6.02 18.96 1.52
CA SER A 177 6.87 19.11 0.34
C SER A 177 6.15 19.93 -0.73
N ASN A 178 6.65 21.11 -1.01
CA ASN A 178 6.16 21.95 -2.12
C ASN A 178 6.85 21.54 -3.41
N TRP A 179 6.35 20.46 -4.05
CA TRP A 179 7.00 19.84 -5.20
C TRP A 179 6.21 20.02 -6.50
N GLY A 180 6.81 20.73 -7.45
CA GLY A 180 6.59 20.61 -8.88
C GLY A 180 5.34 21.32 -9.42
N GLU A 181 4.45 20.59 -10.05
CA GLU A 181 3.33 21.12 -10.81
C GLU A 181 2.28 21.82 -9.93
N PRO A 182 1.73 22.96 -10.39
CA PRO A 182 0.68 23.66 -9.66
C PRO A 182 -0.54 22.75 -9.44
N LEU A 183 -1.15 22.89 -8.29
CA LEU A 183 -2.43 22.25 -7.95
C LEU A 183 -3.57 23.11 -8.45
N PRO A 184 -4.77 22.54 -8.69
CA PRO A 184 -5.95 23.36 -9.03
C PRO A 184 -6.21 24.42 -7.96
N ASP A 185 -6.51 25.64 -8.39
CA ASP A 185 -6.77 26.77 -7.48
C ASP A 185 -8.18 26.74 -6.88
N SER A 186 -9.13 26.13 -7.57
CA SER A 186 -10.51 25.95 -7.11
C SER A 186 -10.68 24.69 -6.25
N PRO A 187 -11.69 24.62 -5.37
CA PRO A 187 -12.03 23.38 -4.68
C PRO A 187 -12.30 22.24 -5.69
N PHE A 188 -11.79 21.06 -5.38
CA PHE A 188 -11.92 19.88 -6.24
C PHE A 188 -12.04 18.59 -5.44
N VAL A 189 -12.46 17.52 -6.11
CA VAL A 189 -12.53 16.15 -5.58
C VAL A 189 -11.45 15.31 -6.25
N VAL A 190 -10.87 14.40 -5.51
CA VAL A 190 -10.00 13.34 -6.05
C VAL A 190 -10.77 12.03 -6.08
N ALA A 191 -10.73 11.35 -7.22
CA ALA A 191 -11.26 10.01 -7.36
C ALA A 191 -10.16 9.02 -7.76
N ASN A 192 -10.18 7.82 -7.16
CA ASN A 192 -9.26 6.73 -7.48
C ASN A 192 -10.00 5.39 -7.40
N ILE A 193 -10.31 4.82 -8.55
CA ILE A 193 -11.07 3.57 -8.70
C ILE A 193 -10.21 2.59 -9.50
N HIS A 194 -9.93 1.40 -8.95
CA HIS A 194 -9.03 0.46 -9.61
C HIS A 194 -9.27 -1.02 -9.29
N ARG A 195 -10.25 -1.34 -8.45
CA ARG A 195 -10.52 -2.73 -8.09
C ARG A 195 -11.25 -3.48 -9.21
N ASN A 196 -10.70 -4.63 -9.59
CA ASN A 196 -11.25 -5.43 -10.68
C ASN A 196 -12.68 -5.89 -10.40
N GLU A 197 -13.02 -6.22 -9.15
CA GLU A 197 -14.39 -6.61 -8.77
C GLU A 197 -15.42 -5.51 -8.99
N ASN A 198 -15.02 -4.25 -8.91
CA ASN A 198 -15.87 -3.10 -9.20
C ASN A 198 -15.96 -2.83 -10.71
N LEU A 199 -14.82 -2.86 -11.40
CA LEU A 199 -14.73 -2.60 -12.82
C LEU A 199 -15.39 -3.68 -13.69
N SER A 200 -15.46 -4.92 -13.20
CA SER A 200 -16.08 -6.06 -13.89
C SER A 200 -17.57 -6.22 -13.61
N SER A 201 -18.09 -5.66 -12.55
CA SER A 201 -19.51 -5.69 -12.21
C SER A 201 -20.24 -4.53 -12.87
N THR A 202 -21.25 -4.83 -13.69
CA THR A 202 -22.04 -3.80 -14.40
C THR A 202 -22.72 -2.86 -13.41
N ASP A 203 -23.36 -3.39 -12.36
CA ASP A 203 -24.12 -2.60 -11.40
C ASP A 203 -23.20 -1.69 -10.57
N ARG A 204 -22.06 -2.22 -10.10
CA ARG A 204 -21.08 -1.43 -9.34
C ARG A 204 -20.44 -0.37 -10.21
N TRP A 205 -20.08 -0.70 -11.45
CA TRP A 205 -19.52 0.25 -12.38
C TRP A 205 -20.49 1.40 -12.67
N GLU A 206 -21.77 1.08 -12.90
CA GLU A 206 -22.79 2.11 -13.11
C GLU A 206 -22.98 3.01 -11.87
N CYS A 207 -23.02 2.43 -10.68
CA CYS A 207 -23.08 3.18 -9.43
C CYS A 207 -21.84 4.10 -9.25
N ILE A 208 -20.64 3.64 -9.63
CA ILE A 208 -19.41 4.45 -9.62
C ILE A 208 -19.53 5.62 -10.58
N LEU A 209 -19.95 5.36 -11.84
CA LEU A 209 -20.13 6.42 -12.84
C LEU A 209 -21.13 7.47 -12.38
N GLU A 210 -22.26 7.05 -11.82
CA GLU A 210 -23.28 7.93 -11.27
C GLU A 210 -22.71 8.76 -10.11
N THR A 211 -22.02 8.13 -9.17
CA THR A 211 -21.37 8.81 -8.03
C THR A 211 -20.40 9.89 -8.49
N LEU A 212 -19.54 9.59 -9.47
CA LEU A 212 -18.58 10.53 -10.02
C LEU A 212 -19.26 11.70 -10.76
N CYS A 213 -20.33 11.40 -11.52
CA CYS A 213 -21.12 12.42 -12.20
C CYS A 213 -21.84 13.34 -11.21
N LEU A 214 -22.43 12.81 -10.13
CA LEU A 214 -23.06 13.59 -9.08
C LEU A 214 -22.04 14.49 -8.37
N ALA A 215 -20.89 13.96 -7.99
CA ALA A 215 -19.83 14.75 -7.38
C ALA A 215 -19.34 15.89 -8.30
N ALA A 216 -19.29 15.65 -9.60
CA ALA A 216 -18.84 16.63 -10.60
C ALA A 216 -19.83 17.78 -10.86
N GLN A 217 -21.08 17.67 -10.42
CA GLN A 217 -22.06 18.78 -10.49
C GLN A 217 -21.69 19.95 -9.59
N GLU A 218 -21.03 19.67 -8.46
CA GLU A 218 -20.66 20.68 -7.47
C GLU A 218 -19.28 21.29 -7.74
N GLN A 219 -18.33 20.46 -8.19
CA GLN A 219 -16.93 20.86 -8.38
C GLN A 219 -16.18 19.85 -9.24
N PRO A 220 -15.03 20.24 -9.87
CA PRO A 220 -14.24 19.34 -10.69
C PRO A 220 -13.84 18.08 -9.94
N VAL A 221 -13.99 16.93 -10.58
CA VAL A 221 -13.53 15.63 -10.08
C VAL A 221 -12.31 15.21 -10.89
N TYR A 222 -11.17 15.05 -10.22
CA TYR A 222 -9.95 14.52 -10.83
C TYR A 222 -9.87 13.01 -10.61
N LEU A 223 -10.18 12.24 -11.63
CA LEU A 223 -10.08 10.78 -11.62
C LEU A 223 -8.64 10.36 -11.96
N VAL A 224 -7.87 9.99 -10.95
CA VAL A 224 -6.53 9.44 -11.12
C VAL A 224 -6.63 7.98 -11.56
N MET A 225 -6.24 7.71 -12.80
CA MET A 225 -6.40 6.39 -13.41
C MET A 225 -5.26 5.44 -13.06
N HIS A 226 -5.63 4.23 -12.70
CA HIS A 226 -4.76 3.07 -12.71
C HIS A 226 -4.94 2.25 -14.00
N PRO A 227 -4.01 1.39 -14.37
CA PRO A 227 -4.10 0.62 -15.62
C PRO A 227 -5.43 -0.12 -15.82
N PRO A 228 -6.06 -0.77 -14.80
CA PRO A 228 -7.36 -1.40 -14.97
C PRO A 228 -8.47 -0.41 -15.34
N THR A 229 -8.49 0.77 -14.69
CA THR A 229 -9.50 1.81 -14.94
C THR A 229 -9.31 2.44 -16.32
N GLU A 230 -8.06 2.69 -16.70
CA GLU A 230 -7.72 3.20 -18.02
C GLU A 230 -8.18 2.23 -19.12
N LEU A 231 -7.93 0.92 -18.94
CA LEU A 231 -8.38 -0.11 -19.85
C LEU A 231 -9.91 -0.16 -19.92
N LYS A 232 -10.60 -0.11 -18.77
CA LYS A 232 -12.06 -0.12 -18.69
C LYS A 232 -12.66 1.06 -19.48
N LEU A 233 -12.15 2.27 -19.26
CA LEU A 233 -12.64 3.46 -19.97
C LEU A 233 -12.31 3.47 -21.47
N LYS A 234 -11.21 2.86 -21.89
CA LYS A 234 -10.90 2.64 -23.31
C LYS A 234 -11.89 1.69 -23.97
N MET A 235 -12.35 0.66 -23.26
CA MET A 235 -13.32 -0.32 -23.75
C MET A 235 -14.78 0.20 -23.68
N ASP A 236 -15.06 1.12 -22.74
CA ASP A 236 -16.38 1.72 -22.50
C ASP A 236 -16.33 3.22 -22.85
N SER A 237 -16.36 3.50 -24.14
CA SER A 237 -16.31 4.89 -24.66
C SER A 237 -17.53 5.72 -24.24
N ALA A 238 -18.69 5.11 -24.02
CA ALA A 238 -19.89 5.78 -23.55
C ALA A 238 -19.72 6.28 -22.11
N ALA A 239 -19.17 5.43 -21.23
CA ALA A 239 -18.82 5.82 -19.86
C ALA A 239 -17.80 6.96 -19.84
N HIS A 240 -16.76 6.89 -20.66
CA HIS A 240 -15.75 7.96 -20.77
C HIS A 240 -16.37 9.29 -21.20
N GLN A 241 -17.22 9.29 -22.23
CA GLN A 241 -17.93 10.51 -22.67
C GLN A 241 -18.89 11.03 -21.61
N ARG A 242 -19.61 10.15 -20.88
CA ARG A 242 -20.50 10.54 -19.79
C ARG A 242 -19.74 11.26 -18.68
N LEU A 243 -18.61 10.71 -18.23
CA LEU A 243 -17.76 11.33 -17.23
C LEU A 243 -17.22 12.71 -17.68
N ALA A 244 -16.73 12.80 -18.92
CA ALA A 244 -16.21 14.05 -19.48
C ALA A 244 -17.29 15.13 -19.55
N LYS A 245 -18.50 14.78 -20.02
CA LYS A 245 -19.65 15.70 -20.07
C LYS A 245 -20.09 16.19 -18.68
N ALA A 246 -19.94 15.36 -17.67
CA ALA A 246 -20.27 15.72 -16.27
C ALA A 246 -19.21 16.60 -15.60
N GLY A 247 -18.03 16.80 -16.20
CA GLY A 247 -16.95 17.59 -15.62
C GLY A 247 -15.88 16.77 -14.88
N VAL A 248 -15.86 15.45 -15.07
CA VAL A 248 -14.80 14.59 -14.55
C VAL A 248 -13.56 14.68 -15.45
N ILE A 249 -12.44 15.06 -14.86
CA ILE A 249 -11.14 15.21 -15.52
C ILE A 249 -10.31 13.96 -15.23
N THR A 250 -10.00 13.19 -16.27
CA THR A 250 -9.15 12.02 -16.13
C THR A 250 -7.67 12.43 -16.10
N LEU A 251 -6.96 11.98 -15.07
CA LEU A 251 -5.52 12.14 -14.97
C LEU A 251 -4.83 10.78 -15.21
N PRO A 252 -3.70 10.76 -15.91
CA PRO A 252 -2.89 9.54 -15.97
C PRO A 252 -2.42 9.18 -14.55
N ARG A 253 -1.91 7.96 -14.39
CA ARG A 253 -1.31 7.57 -13.12
C ARG A 253 -0.21 8.55 -12.71
N VAL A 254 -0.38 9.19 -11.56
CA VAL A 254 0.59 10.12 -10.98
C VAL A 254 1.55 9.41 -10.03
N THR A 255 2.61 10.09 -9.59
CA THR A 255 3.50 9.59 -8.53
C THR A 255 2.77 9.56 -7.19
N PHE A 256 3.26 8.79 -6.22
CA PHE A 256 2.67 8.74 -4.89
C PHE A 256 2.70 10.13 -4.23
N ARG A 257 3.82 10.81 -4.32
CA ARG A 257 3.99 12.20 -3.84
C ARG A 257 2.91 13.14 -4.40
N ARG A 258 2.69 13.12 -5.73
CA ARG A 258 1.67 13.95 -6.37
C ARG A 258 0.25 13.57 -5.94
N PHE A 259 0.00 12.29 -5.78
CA PHE A 259 -1.30 11.80 -5.33
C PHE A 259 -1.63 12.28 -3.91
N ILE A 260 -0.68 12.23 -2.98
CA ILE A 260 -0.87 12.75 -1.61
C ILE A 260 -1.08 14.26 -1.60
N GLN A 261 -0.38 15.02 -2.45
CA GLN A 261 -0.64 16.46 -2.60
C GLN A 261 -2.07 16.74 -3.07
N LEU A 262 -2.57 15.97 -4.06
CA LEU A 262 -3.95 16.08 -4.54
C LEU A 262 -4.94 15.76 -3.42
N ILE A 263 -4.78 14.64 -2.70
CA ILE A 263 -5.62 14.29 -1.54
C ILE A 263 -5.63 15.43 -0.51
N ASN A 264 -4.45 15.89 -0.13
CA ASN A 264 -4.33 16.91 0.94
C ASN A 264 -5.04 18.21 0.58
N LYS A 265 -5.06 18.61 -0.70
CA LYS A 265 -5.71 19.83 -1.18
C LYS A 265 -7.18 19.62 -1.59
N SER A 266 -7.60 18.40 -1.90
CA SER A 266 -8.98 18.12 -2.30
C SER A 266 -9.98 18.43 -1.17
N ARG A 267 -11.22 18.64 -1.53
CA ARG A 267 -12.33 18.78 -0.58
C ARG A 267 -12.63 17.44 0.09
N TYR A 268 -12.68 16.37 -0.71
CA TYR A 268 -12.84 14.98 -0.26
C TYR A 268 -12.32 14.01 -1.32
N VAL A 269 -12.30 12.74 -0.97
CA VAL A 269 -11.83 11.66 -1.84
C VAL A 269 -12.96 10.64 -2.08
N ILE A 270 -13.02 10.09 -3.30
CA ILE A 270 -13.85 8.94 -3.66
C ILE A 270 -12.91 7.82 -4.08
N SER A 271 -12.92 6.68 -3.37
CA SER A 271 -11.98 5.60 -3.69
C SER A 271 -12.57 4.22 -3.41
N ASP A 272 -11.97 3.20 -4.05
CA ASP A 272 -12.17 1.79 -3.70
C ASP A 272 -10.89 1.14 -3.13
N GLY A 273 -9.84 1.93 -2.92
CA GLY A 273 -8.54 1.48 -2.42
C GLY A 273 -8.45 1.42 -0.90
N GLY A 274 -7.92 0.33 -0.34
CA GLY A 274 -7.67 0.23 1.11
C GLY A 274 -6.61 1.22 1.59
N SER A 275 -5.51 1.39 0.85
CA SER A 275 -4.47 2.38 1.20
C SER A 275 -5.02 3.81 1.17
N ASN A 276 -5.91 4.13 0.22
CA ASN A 276 -6.54 5.46 0.17
C ASN A 276 -7.44 5.73 1.38
N GLN A 277 -8.09 4.70 1.93
CA GLN A 277 -8.82 4.80 3.18
C GLN A 277 -7.89 5.21 4.32
N GLU A 278 -6.75 4.53 4.49
CA GLU A 278 -5.76 4.84 5.53
C GLU A 278 -5.14 6.22 5.33
N GLU A 279 -4.76 6.57 4.08
CA GLU A 279 -4.25 7.91 3.73
C GLU A 279 -5.21 9.01 4.16
N CYS A 280 -6.49 8.87 3.79
CA CYS A 280 -7.53 9.81 4.18
C CYS A 280 -7.76 9.85 5.69
N ALA A 281 -7.75 8.70 6.36
CA ALA A 281 -7.90 8.61 7.81
C ALA A 281 -6.79 9.38 8.54
N TYR A 282 -5.52 9.14 8.19
CA TYR A 282 -4.39 9.82 8.80
C TYR A 282 -4.37 11.32 8.51
N LEU A 283 -4.79 11.72 7.32
CA LEU A 283 -4.89 13.14 6.93
C LEU A 283 -6.14 13.84 7.46
N GLY A 284 -7.07 13.11 8.10
CA GLY A 284 -8.37 13.62 8.53
C GLY A 284 -9.28 14.04 7.38
N LYS A 285 -9.03 13.50 6.17
CA LYS A 285 -9.71 13.86 4.93
C LYS A 285 -11.00 13.05 4.78
N PRO A 286 -12.16 13.69 4.47
CA PRO A 286 -13.38 12.98 4.14
C PRO A 286 -13.16 12.02 2.97
N CYS A 287 -13.59 10.77 3.11
CA CYS A 287 -13.43 9.76 2.08
C CYS A 287 -14.68 8.89 1.92
N LEU A 288 -15.20 8.81 0.70
CA LEU A 288 -16.25 7.88 0.31
C LEU A 288 -15.62 6.61 -0.24
N ILE A 289 -15.81 5.50 0.46
CA ILE A 289 -15.27 4.20 0.05
C ILE A 289 -16.34 3.42 -0.72
N LEU A 290 -16.11 3.21 -2.02
CA LEU A 290 -16.99 2.46 -2.92
C LEU A 290 -16.65 0.96 -2.88
N ARG A 291 -17.02 0.31 -1.77
CA ARG A 291 -16.81 -1.13 -1.50
C ARG A 291 -17.97 -1.68 -0.68
N GLU A 292 -18.11 -3.00 -0.70
CA GLU A 292 -19.06 -3.70 0.19
C GLU A 292 -18.48 -3.92 1.59
N GLU A 293 -17.19 -4.27 1.65
CA GLU A 293 -16.47 -4.57 2.89
C GLU A 293 -15.08 -3.91 2.84
N SER A 294 -14.54 -3.58 3.99
CA SER A 294 -13.14 -3.15 4.15
C SER A 294 -12.47 -4.01 5.21
N GLU A 295 -11.26 -4.46 4.91
CA GLU A 295 -10.36 -5.11 5.86
C GLU A 295 -9.62 -4.11 6.75
N ARG A 296 -9.70 -2.83 6.43
CA ARG A 296 -9.07 -1.73 7.16
C ARG A 296 -10.06 -1.12 8.11
N VAL A 297 -9.62 -0.75 9.29
CA VAL A 297 -10.45 -0.13 10.33
C VAL A 297 -10.26 1.37 10.43
N GLU A 298 -9.14 1.88 9.90
CA GLU A 298 -8.76 3.28 9.99
C GLU A 298 -9.81 4.19 9.37
N GLY A 299 -10.25 5.17 10.14
CA GLY A 299 -11.20 6.20 9.73
C GLY A 299 -12.63 5.74 9.46
N LEU A 300 -12.96 4.42 9.56
CA LEU A 300 -14.32 3.94 9.34
C LEU A 300 -15.31 4.56 10.34
N ASN A 301 -16.42 5.09 9.78
CA ASN A 301 -17.48 5.83 10.52
C ASN A 301 -16.98 7.13 11.17
N GLU A 302 -15.78 7.60 10.81
CA GLU A 302 -15.22 8.88 11.24
C GLU A 302 -14.96 9.76 10.02
N SER A 303 -13.75 9.68 9.42
CA SER A 303 -13.42 10.40 8.18
C SER A 303 -13.78 9.61 6.92
N CYS A 304 -13.99 8.30 7.03
CA CYS A 304 -14.26 7.41 5.91
C CYS A 304 -15.64 6.76 6.02
N LEU A 305 -16.49 6.95 5.01
CA LEU A 305 -17.78 6.28 4.90
C LEU A 305 -17.69 5.10 3.93
N LEU A 306 -17.94 3.89 4.43
CA LEU A 306 -18.11 2.70 3.60
C LEU A 306 -19.53 2.70 3.01
N SER A 307 -19.65 2.94 1.70
CA SER A 307 -20.94 3.09 1.03
C SER A 307 -21.74 1.79 0.94
N LYS A 308 -21.07 0.66 0.81
CA LYS A 308 -21.66 -0.65 0.44
C LYS A 308 -22.50 -0.58 -0.85
N PHE A 309 -22.19 0.39 -1.71
CA PHE A 309 -22.99 0.71 -2.92
C PHE A 309 -24.46 1.05 -2.62
N ILE A 310 -24.76 1.54 -1.41
CA ILE A 310 -26.11 1.95 -0.99
C ILE A 310 -26.29 3.43 -1.41
N PRO A 311 -27.25 3.74 -2.32
CA PRO A 311 -27.42 5.11 -2.86
C PRO A 311 -27.63 6.16 -1.77
N GLU A 312 -28.41 5.86 -0.75
CA GLU A 312 -28.72 6.79 0.35
C GLU A 312 -27.45 7.22 1.11
N LYS A 313 -26.52 6.29 1.33
CA LYS A 313 -25.24 6.60 1.98
C LYS A 313 -24.35 7.45 1.09
N ILE A 314 -24.33 7.16 -0.22
CA ILE A 314 -23.56 7.93 -1.20
C ILE A 314 -24.10 9.37 -1.23
N HIS A 315 -25.42 9.54 -1.37
CA HIS A 315 -26.06 10.87 -1.38
C HIS A 315 -25.85 11.60 -0.05
N GLN A 316 -25.97 10.92 1.08
CA GLN A 316 -25.69 11.51 2.40
C GLN A 316 -24.29 12.06 2.48
N PHE A 317 -23.27 11.29 2.01
CA PHE A 317 -21.88 11.74 2.01
C PHE A 317 -21.69 12.94 1.07
N LEU A 318 -22.19 12.87 -0.18
CA LEU A 318 -22.02 13.93 -1.17
C LEU A 318 -22.71 15.23 -0.76
N ALA A 319 -23.84 15.16 -0.06
CA ALA A 319 -24.57 16.33 0.43
C ALA A 319 -23.83 17.08 1.55
N SER A 320 -22.98 16.41 2.33
CA SER A 320 -22.28 17.04 3.47
C SER A 320 -20.94 16.34 3.77
N PRO A 321 -19.99 16.35 2.84
CA PRO A 321 -18.71 15.67 3.03
C PRO A 321 -17.92 16.25 4.21
N GLU A 322 -18.08 17.54 4.53
CA GLU A 322 -17.38 18.22 5.63
C GLU A 322 -17.74 17.61 7.01
N SER A 323 -18.90 17.00 7.16
CA SER A 323 -19.30 16.33 8.40
C SER A 323 -18.38 15.15 8.76
N TYR A 324 -17.64 14.64 7.76
CA TYR A 324 -16.64 13.59 7.90
C TYR A 324 -15.21 14.12 8.08
N ALA A 325 -14.98 15.43 8.00
CA ALA A 325 -13.65 15.99 8.24
C ALA A 325 -13.24 15.78 9.71
N ARG A 326 -12.00 15.37 9.92
CA ARG A 326 -11.41 15.16 11.25
C ARG A 326 -10.06 15.86 11.34
N SER A 327 -9.58 16.03 12.56
CA SER A 327 -8.19 16.41 12.78
C SER A 327 -7.26 15.32 12.25
N LYS A 328 -6.10 15.73 11.77
CA LYS A 328 -5.05 14.77 11.38
C LYS A 328 -4.66 13.88 12.55
N THR A 329 -4.39 12.62 12.26
CA THR A 329 -3.84 11.71 13.26
C THR A 329 -2.45 12.19 13.68
N ILE A 330 -2.16 12.15 14.98
CA ILE A 330 -0.85 12.48 15.55
C ILE A 330 -0.44 11.33 16.46
N PHE A 331 0.68 10.68 16.15
CA PHE A 331 1.26 9.66 17.02
C PHE A 331 2.35 10.27 17.90
N SER A 332 2.31 9.99 19.20
CA SER A 332 3.40 10.34 20.12
C SER A 332 4.68 9.56 19.81
N LYS A 333 4.55 8.33 19.34
CA LYS A 333 5.60 7.47 18.81
C LYS A 333 5.11 6.90 17.50
N THR A 334 5.78 7.23 16.40
CA THR A 334 5.31 6.86 15.07
C THR A 334 5.46 5.35 14.79
N PRO A 335 4.60 4.76 13.94
CA PRO A 335 4.67 3.35 13.60
C PRO A 335 6.07 2.90 13.16
N SER A 336 6.74 3.65 12.27
CA SER A 336 8.09 3.31 11.82
C SER A 336 9.12 3.40 12.95
N SER A 337 8.98 4.34 13.91
CA SER A 337 9.88 4.44 15.06
C SER A 337 9.76 3.22 15.97
N ILE A 338 8.56 2.66 16.12
CA ILE A 338 8.34 1.40 16.89
C ILE A 338 8.99 0.23 16.15
N VAL A 339 8.82 0.14 14.82
CA VAL A 339 9.49 -0.90 14.02
C VAL A 339 11.00 -0.81 14.20
N VAL A 340 11.60 0.37 14.01
CA VAL A 340 13.05 0.57 14.17
C VAL A 340 13.53 0.15 15.55
N GLY A 341 12.81 0.54 16.62
CA GLY A 341 13.13 0.11 17.99
C GLY A 341 13.11 -1.41 18.15
N GLY A 342 12.07 -2.08 17.65
CA GLY A 342 11.98 -3.55 17.69
C GLY A 342 13.10 -4.25 16.89
N LEU A 343 13.53 -3.66 15.77
CA LEU A 343 14.66 -4.17 14.99
C LEU A 343 15.99 -4.00 15.75
N GLN A 344 16.20 -2.85 16.43
CA GLN A 344 17.38 -2.59 17.26
C GLN A 344 17.46 -3.56 18.43
N ASP A 345 16.36 -3.81 19.11
CA ASP A 345 16.28 -4.76 20.23
C ASP A 345 16.60 -6.20 19.77
N ALA A 346 16.05 -6.59 18.62
CA ALA A 346 16.34 -7.91 18.02
C ALA A 346 17.82 -8.04 17.60
N TYR A 347 18.38 -6.97 17.06
CA TYR A 347 19.80 -6.95 16.69
C TYR A 347 20.73 -7.02 17.90
N ALA A 348 20.42 -6.28 18.98
CA ALA A 348 21.19 -6.28 20.23
C ALA A 348 21.20 -7.67 20.90
N LYS A 349 20.05 -8.36 20.94
CA LYS A 349 19.93 -9.73 21.47
C LYS A 349 20.82 -10.73 20.72
N ARG A 350 21.15 -10.45 19.43
CA ARG A 350 22.04 -11.29 18.63
C ARG A 350 23.49 -11.25 19.10
N GLY A 351 23.97 -10.06 19.55
CA GLY A 351 25.36 -9.89 20.02
C GLY A 351 25.67 -10.52 21.36
N THR A 352 24.64 -11.03 22.06
CA THR A 352 24.75 -11.64 23.39
C THR A 352 24.53 -13.17 23.37
N ALA A 353 24.22 -13.76 22.22
CA ALA A 353 24.02 -15.20 22.02
C ALA A 353 25.17 -15.80 21.19
#